data_7f3b644e58f1a8a12e727a7feb09398b
#
_entry.id   7f3b644e58f1a8a12e727a7feb09398b
#
_cell.length_a   1.000
_cell.length_b   1.000
_cell.length_c   1.000
_cell.angle_alpha   90.00
_cell.angle_beta   90.00
_cell.angle_gamma   90.00
#
_symmetry.space_group_name_H-M   'P 1'
#
loop_
_entity.id
_entity.type
_entity.pdbx_description
1 polymer ?
#
loop_
_entity_poly.entity_id
_entity_poly.type
_entity_poly.pdbx_seq_one_letter_code
_entity_poly.pdbx_strand_id
1 'polypeptide(L)'
;GDYCIGTDGEAASVCLFSEVPLKEIKRVYLDYQSRTSVELLKWIMKEYWGIYPELIEAINEDYRKEIKGTTAGLVIGDRAFEQRKLSTFFYDLGTEWKKITGLPFVFAAWVSNKPLSSDFVKIFNDANEVGLNHIEEIVSSHPFDLYDLRKYYTLHLNYRLDEKKKQALNYFLSLQNL
;
A
#
# COMPACT_ATOMS: atom_id res chain seq x y z
N GLY A 1 15.89 -11.16 -2.13
CA GLY A 1 15.23 -11.59 -3.37
C GLY A 1 14.92 -10.42 -4.29
N ASP A 2 14.49 -10.72 -5.49
CA ASP A 2 14.27 -9.72 -6.53
C ASP A 2 12.79 -9.35 -6.67
N TYR A 3 11.99 -9.67 -5.64
CA TYR A 3 10.55 -9.47 -5.64
C TYR A 3 10.07 -8.66 -4.44
N CYS A 4 9.02 -7.89 -4.67
CA CYS A 4 8.37 -7.01 -3.69
C CYS A 4 6.87 -6.89 -3.99
N ILE A 5 6.17 -6.19 -3.15
CA ILE A 5 4.87 -5.59 -3.44
C ILE A 5 5.09 -4.08 -3.52
N GLY A 6 5.02 -3.55 -4.72
CA GLY A 6 5.22 -2.13 -4.98
C GLY A 6 4.20 -1.59 -5.98
N THR A 7 4.29 -0.28 -6.26
CA THR A 7 3.50 0.41 -7.29
C THR A 7 4.33 1.51 -7.95
N ASP A 8 4.01 1.87 -9.18
CA ASP A 8 4.56 3.07 -9.84
C ASP A 8 3.43 4.09 -10.14
N GLY A 9 2.61 4.37 -9.15
CA GLY A 9 1.44 5.23 -9.22
C GLY A 9 0.35 4.73 -8.29
N GLU A 10 -0.88 4.59 -8.78
CA GLU A 10 -2.02 4.11 -7.99
C GLU A 10 -1.77 2.69 -7.47
N ALA A 11 -1.90 2.52 -6.14
CA ALA A 11 -1.85 1.22 -5.48
C ALA A 11 -3.22 0.52 -5.46
N ALA A 12 -4.29 1.27 -5.60
CA ALA A 12 -5.69 0.89 -5.52
C ALA A 12 -6.15 0.36 -4.15
N SER A 13 -5.33 -0.40 -3.45
CA SER A 13 -5.65 -1.07 -2.19
C SER A 13 -4.96 -0.49 -0.96
N VAL A 14 -4.40 0.72 -1.03
CA VAL A 14 -3.77 1.41 0.11
C VAL A 14 -4.20 2.87 0.10
N CYS A 15 -5.27 3.19 0.81
CA CYS A 15 -5.89 4.50 0.75
C CYS A 15 -6.29 5.04 2.13
N LEU A 16 -6.22 6.36 2.27
CA LEU A 16 -6.92 7.10 3.32
C LEU A 16 -8.36 7.37 2.85
N PHE A 17 -9.34 6.94 3.62
CA PHE A 17 -10.77 7.10 3.34
C PHE A 17 -11.42 8.12 4.27
N SER A 18 -12.36 8.93 3.75
CA SER A 18 -13.05 9.98 4.51
C SER A 18 -14.44 10.29 3.92
N GLU A 19 -15.33 10.83 4.74
CA GLU A 19 -16.59 11.44 4.30
C GLU A 19 -16.45 12.93 3.99
N VAL A 20 -15.36 13.56 4.45
CA VAL A 20 -15.10 15.01 4.29
C VAL A 20 -13.80 15.25 3.50
N PRO A 21 -13.63 16.43 2.90
CA PRO A 21 -12.39 16.80 2.24
C PRO A 21 -11.18 16.76 3.20
N LEU A 22 -9.99 16.55 2.64
CA LEU A 22 -8.74 16.36 3.37
C LEU A 22 -8.50 17.37 4.51
N LYS A 23 -8.77 18.66 4.28
CA LYS A 23 -8.56 19.74 5.24
C LYS A 23 -9.53 19.75 6.42
N GLU A 24 -10.61 19.00 6.33
CA GLU A 24 -11.63 18.90 7.38
C GLU A 24 -11.45 17.67 8.28
N ILE A 25 -10.49 16.79 7.94
CA ILE A 25 -10.19 15.60 8.72
C ILE A 25 -9.58 16.01 10.06
N LYS A 26 -10.19 15.56 11.16
CA LYS A 26 -9.73 15.82 12.52
C LYS A 26 -9.14 14.60 13.22
N ARG A 27 -9.52 13.40 12.81
CA ARG A 27 -9.03 12.14 13.37
C ARG A 27 -8.74 11.14 12.25
N VAL A 28 -7.71 10.33 12.43
CA VAL A 28 -7.34 9.27 11.47
C VAL A 28 -7.06 7.98 12.22
N TYR A 29 -7.81 6.94 11.91
CA TYR A 29 -7.48 5.58 12.29
C TYR A 29 -6.33 5.04 11.43
N LEU A 30 -5.31 4.49 12.09
CA LEU A 30 -4.15 3.85 11.45
C LEU A 30 -4.39 2.35 11.36
N ASP A 31 -4.24 1.78 10.16
CA ASP A 31 -4.47 0.35 9.94
C ASP A 31 -3.48 -0.51 10.75
N TYR A 32 -3.99 -1.53 11.44
CA TYR A 32 -3.21 -2.42 12.32
C TYR A 32 -2.36 -3.46 11.58
N GLN A 33 -2.55 -3.62 10.26
CA GLN A 33 -1.87 -4.67 9.48
C GLN A 33 -0.64 -4.18 8.72
N SER A 34 -0.40 -2.86 8.61
CA SER A 34 0.71 -2.35 7.81
C SER A 34 1.46 -1.20 8.48
N ARG A 35 2.67 -1.47 8.93
CA ARG A 35 3.58 -0.43 9.43
C ARG A 35 4.03 0.51 8.31
N THR A 36 4.39 -0.04 7.15
CA THR A 36 4.87 0.74 6.00
C THR A 36 3.85 1.76 5.54
N SER A 37 2.57 1.35 5.39
CA SER A 37 1.49 2.24 4.94
C SER A 37 1.18 3.32 5.97
N VAL A 38 1.26 2.99 7.27
CA VAL A 38 1.08 3.94 8.37
C VAL A 38 2.17 5.02 8.35
N GLU A 39 3.43 4.63 8.25
CA GLU A 39 4.53 5.60 8.21
C GLU A 39 4.51 6.45 6.92
N LEU A 40 4.13 5.85 5.79
CA LEU A 40 3.91 6.61 4.55
C LEU A 40 2.81 7.66 4.72
N LEU A 41 1.66 7.28 5.30
CA LEU A 41 0.56 8.20 5.54
C LEU A 41 0.97 9.34 6.48
N LYS A 42 1.63 9.04 7.60
CA LYS A 42 2.13 10.04 8.55
C LYS A 42 3.04 11.06 7.86
N TRP A 43 3.96 10.57 7.03
CA TRP A 43 4.87 11.43 6.28
C TRP A 43 4.13 12.31 5.28
N ILE A 44 3.22 11.75 4.47
CA ILE A 44 2.42 12.49 3.49
C ILE A 44 1.57 13.57 4.18
N MET A 45 0.88 13.23 5.28
CA MET A 45 0.06 14.18 6.03
C MET A 45 0.88 15.39 6.50
N LYS A 46 2.05 15.12 7.07
CA LYS A 46 2.90 16.15 7.63
C LYS A 46 3.59 17.00 6.56
N GLU A 47 4.31 16.35 5.65
CA GLU A 47 5.26 17.03 4.75
C GLU A 47 4.60 17.54 3.45
N TYR A 48 3.47 16.96 3.06
CA TYR A 48 2.83 17.31 1.78
C TYR A 48 1.43 17.90 1.95
N TRP A 49 0.56 17.23 2.70
CA TRP A 49 -0.80 17.72 2.88
C TRP A 49 -0.90 18.84 3.91
N GLY A 50 0.06 18.97 4.83
CA GLY A 50 0.08 19.97 5.91
C GLY A 50 -1.14 19.86 6.82
N ILE A 51 -1.54 18.63 7.17
CA ILE A 51 -2.62 18.34 8.11
C ILE A 51 -2.09 17.57 9.31
N TYR A 52 -2.66 17.82 10.48
CA TYR A 52 -2.19 17.27 11.75
C TYR A 52 -3.38 16.74 12.56
N PRO A 53 -4.11 15.73 12.07
CA PRO A 53 -5.22 15.13 12.77
C PRO A 53 -4.75 14.35 14.00
N GLU A 54 -5.65 14.09 14.93
CA GLU A 54 -5.44 13.10 15.98
C GLU A 54 -5.27 11.70 15.34
N LEU A 55 -4.21 10.96 15.71
CA LEU A 55 -3.93 9.62 15.20
C LEU A 55 -4.36 8.56 16.22
N ILE A 56 -5.12 7.57 15.76
CA ILE A 56 -5.69 6.53 16.60
C ILE A 56 -5.23 5.18 16.04
N GLU A 57 -4.52 4.39 16.84
CA GLU A 57 -4.10 3.03 16.48
C GLU A 57 -5.33 2.11 16.45
N ALA A 58 -5.61 1.51 15.29
CA ALA A 58 -6.64 0.48 15.17
C ALA A 58 -6.11 -0.84 15.73
N ILE A 59 -6.97 -1.58 16.45
CA ILE A 59 -6.63 -2.89 17.02
C ILE A 59 -7.27 -4.06 16.25
N ASN A 60 -8.31 -3.79 15.49
CA ASN A 60 -9.01 -4.74 14.63
C ASN A 60 -9.74 -3.98 13.51
N GLU A 61 -10.47 -4.66 12.64
CA GLU A 61 -11.14 -4.03 11.48
C GLU A 61 -12.39 -3.21 11.81
N ASP A 62 -12.92 -3.26 13.05
CA ASP A 62 -14.14 -2.54 13.43
C ASP A 62 -13.96 -1.01 13.32
N TYR A 63 -12.72 -0.49 13.34
CA TYR A 63 -12.46 0.94 13.14
C TYR A 63 -13.02 1.48 11.83
N ARG A 64 -13.22 0.63 10.82
CA ARG A 64 -13.80 1.02 9.53
C ARG A 64 -15.22 1.57 9.68
N LYS A 65 -15.98 1.11 10.67
CA LYS A 65 -17.33 1.59 11.00
C LYS A 65 -17.31 3.01 11.59
N GLU A 66 -16.15 3.45 12.06
CA GLU A 66 -15.94 4.79 12.63
C GLU A 66 -15.42 5.80 11.58
N ILE A 67 -15.19 5.37 10.32
CA ILE A 67 -14.85 6.28 9.21
C ILE A 67 -16.13 7.03 8.81
N LYS A 68 -16.40 8.13 9.54
CA LYS A 68 -17.59 8.97 9.35
C LYS A 68 -17.36 10.38 9.88
N GLY A 69 -18.11 11.34 9.33
CA GLY A 69 -17.97 12.77 9.69
C GLY A 69 -16.51 13.22 9.45
N THR A 70 -15.86 13.79 10.45
CA THR A 70 -14.46 14.26 10.36
C THR A 70 -13.42 13.19 10.71
N THR A 71 -13.82 11.95 10.90
CA THR A 71 -12.93 10.81 11.17
C THR A 71 -12.64 10.05 9.88
N ALA A 72 -11.38 9.97 9.52
CA ALA A 72 -10.86 9.21 8.40
C ALA A 72 -10.21 7.90 8.88
N GLY A 73 -9.87 7.02 7.94
CA GLY A 73 -9.13 5.80 8.24
C GLY A 73 -8.24 5.36 7.09
N LEU A 74 -7.02 4.95 7.42
CA LEU A 74 -6.18 4.21 6.49
C LEU A 74 -6.70 2.79 6.41
N VAL A 75 -7.05 2.32 5.20
CA VAL A 75 -7.49 0.95 4.97
C VAL A 75 -6.64 0.33 3.87
N ILE A 76 -6.20 -0.91 4.08
CA ILE A 76 -5.36 -1.62 3.14
C ILE A 76 -5.93 -2.98 2.71
N GLY A 77 -5.39 -3.49 1.59
CA GLY A 77 -5.75 -4.80 1.04
C GLY A 77 -7.20 -4.83 0.53
N ASP A 78 -7.81 -6.02 0.54
CA ASP A 78 -9.15 -6.24 -0.03
C ASP A 78 -10.21 -5.36 0.63
N ARG A 79 -10.07 -5.06 1.91
CA ARG A 79 -10.93 -4.16 2.67
C ARG A 79 -10.99 -2.74 2.08
N ALA A 80 -9.93 -2.30 1.41
CA ALA A 80 -9.90 -1.00 0.74
C ALA A 80 -10.87 -0.95 -0.45
N PHE A 81 -11.07 -2.05 -1.16
CA PHE A 81 -12.04 -2.11 -2.27
C PHE A 81 -13.49 -2.03 -1.79
N GLU A 82 -13.80 -2.64 -0.63
CA GLU A 82 -15.10 -2.44 0.02
C GLU A 82 -15.28 -0.99 0.47
N GLN A 83 -14.27 -0.43 1.12
CA GLN A 83 -14.32 0.92 1.67
C GLN A 83 -14.45 1.99 0.58
N ARG A 84 -13.92 1.77 -0.62
CA ARG A 84 -14.12 2.65 -1.79
C ARG A 84 -15.60 2.84 -2.16
N LYS A 85 -16.47 1.83 -1.89
CA LYS A 85 -17.90 1.93 -2.16
C LYS A 85 -18.67 2.69 -1.08
N LEU A 86 -18.08 2.85 0.09
CA LEU A 86 -18.72 3.44 1.28
C LEU A 86 -18.29 4.90 1.51
N SER A 87 -17.06 5.25 1.17
CA SER A 87 -16.49 6.58 1.46
C SER A 87 -16.65 7.55 0.30
N THR A 88 -16.95 8.82 0.61
CA THR A 88 -17.08 9.90 -0.36
C THR A 88 -15.72 10.29 -0.96
N PHE A 89 -14.68 10.31 -0.13
CA PHE A 89 -13.33 10.66 -0.53
C PHE A 89 -12.38 9.52 -0.24
N PHE A 90 -11.42 9.34 -1.13
CA PHE A 90 -10.27 8.48 -0.88
C PHE A 90 -9.00 9.08 -1.50
N TYR A 91 -7.88 8.88 -0.81
CA TYR A 91 -6.57 9.37 -1.22
C TYR A 91 -5.63 8.16 -1.29
N ASP A 92 -5.27 7.76 -2.50
CA ASP A 92 -4.40 6.61 -2.76
C ASP A 92 -2.94 6.97 -2.44
N LEU A 93 -2.32 6.27 -1.50
CA LEU A 93 -1.00 6.61 -1.02
C LEU A 93 0.11 6.39 -2.05
N GLY A 94 -0.05 5.42 -2.95
CA GLY A 94 0.89 5.22 -4.06
C GLY A 94 0.86 6.38 -5.05
N THR A 95 -0.35 6.84 -5.40
CA THR A 95 -0.55 8.03 -6.25
C THR A 95 0.05 9.28 -5.60
N GLU A 96 -0.21 9.51 -4.32
CA GLU A 96 0.30 10.70 -3.62
C GLU A 96 1.82 10.65 -3.52
N TRP A 97 2.42 9.52 -3.15
CA TRP A 97 3.86 9.35 -3.16
C TRP A 97 4.49 9.65 -4.53
N LYS A 98 3.89 9.11 -5.60
CA LYS A 98 4.37 9.33 -6.97
C LYS A 98 4.32 10.80 -7.38
N LYS A 99 3.25 11.53 -7.00
CA LYS A 99 3.13 12.97 -7.26
C LYS A 99 4.24 13.77 -6.56
N ILE A 100 4.57 13.42 -5.32
CA ILE A 100 5.54 14.13 -4.50
C ILE A 100 6.97 13.87 -4.96
N THR A 101 7.30 12.60 -5.19
CA THR A 101 8.69 12.15 -5.34
C THR A 101 9.08 11.80 -6.77
N GLY A 102 8.11 11.54 -7.65
CA GLY A 102 8.35 10.96 -8.98
C GLY A 102 8.81 9.50 -8.95
N LEU A 103 8.94 8.88 -7.78
CA LEU A 103 9.44 7.52 -7.58
C LEU A 103 8.32 6.50 -7.44
N PRO A 104 8.57 5.20 -7.73
CA PRO A 104 7.70 4.12 -7.32
C PRO A 104 7.70 3.99 -5.78
N PHE A 105 6.76 3.21 -5.24
CA PHE A 105 6.74 2.88 -3.80
C PHE A 105 6.80 1.37 -3.58
N VAL A 106 7.51 0.94 -2.53
CA VAL A 106 7.62 -0.46 -2.11
C VAL A 106 6.91 -0.63 -0.77
N PHE A 107 5.76 -1.29 -0.78
CA PHE A 107 4.97 -1.54 0.44
C PHE A 107 5.51 -2.70 1.26
N ALA A 108 6.02 -3.74 0.60
CA ALA A 108 6.59 -4.92 1.24
C ALA A 108 7.68 -5.55 0.37
N ALA A 109 8.67 -6.14 1.00
CA ALA A 109 9.72 -6.90 0.34
C ALA A 109 10.06 -8.16 1.16
N TRP A 110 10.56 -9.18 0.49
CA TRP A 110 11.10 -10.36 1.15
C TRP A 110 12.43 -10.04 1.81
N VAL A 111 12.49 -10.26 3.12
CA VAL A 111 13.69 -10.03 3.94
C VAL A 111 14.08 -11.29 4.70
N SER A 112 15.37 -11.44 4.97
CA SER A 112 15.91 -12.55 5.78
C SER A 112 16.82 -12.02 6.88
N ASN A 113 16.70 -12.58 8.08
CA ASN A 113 17.57 -12.28 9.21
C ASN A 113 18.93 -13.00 9.14
N LYS A 114 19.11 -13.88 8.15
CA LYS A 114 20.33 -14.68 7.97
C LYS A 114 20.74 -14.64 6.51
N PRO A 115 22.05 -14.74 6.20
CA PRO A 115 22.49 -14.95 4.84
C PRO A 115 21.84 -16.21 4.24
N LEU A 116 21.37 -16.11 3.02
CA LEU A 116 20.78 -17.21 2.26
C LEU A 116 21.76 -17.66 1.17
N SER A 117 21.77 -18.95 0.85
CA SER A 117 22.58 -19.45 -0.26
C SER A 117 22.07 -18.91 -1.60
N SER A 118 22.96 -18.76 -2.57
CA SER A 118 22.62 -18.37 -3.94
C SER A 118 21.57 -19.29 -4.57
N ASP A 119 21.70 -20.61 -4.32
CA ASP A 119 20.78 -21.59 -4.84
C ASP A 119 19.37 -21.45 -4.27
N PHE A 120 19.26 -21.18 -2.95
CA PHE A 120 17.97 -20.89 -2.35
C PHE A 120 17.34 -19.63 -2.96
N VAL A 121 18.11 -18.54 -3.07
CA VAL A 121 17.62 -17.27 -3.67
C VAL A 121 17.16 -17.50 -5.10
N LYS A 122 17.90 -18.29 -5.88
CA LYS A 122 17.52 -18.63 -7.25
C LYS A 122 16.18 -19.38 -7.29
N ILE A 123 16.06 -20.49 -6.53
CA ILE A 123 14.82 -21.28 -6.46
C ILE A 123 13.63 -20.43 -6.02
N PHE A 124 13.85 -19.56 -5.02
CA PHE A 124 12.83 -18.65 -4.53
C PHE A 124 12.38 -17.64 -5.60
N ASN A 125 13.31 -17.08 -6.36
CA ASN A 125 13.00 -16.17 -7.45
C ASN A 125 12.26 -16.90 -8.59
N ASP A 126 12.71 -18.11 -8.96
CA ASP A 126 12.05 -18.93 -9.97
C ASP A 126 10.60 -19.25 -9.57
N ALA A 127 10.34 -19.56 -8.28
CA ALA A 127 8.98 -19.79 -7.78
C ALA A 127 8.08 -18.54 -7.86
N ASN A 128 8.60 -17.34 -7.54
CA ASN A 128 7.86 -16.09 -7.71
C ASN A 128 7.53 -15.85 -9.19
N GLU A 129 8.48 -16.10 -10.10
CA GLU A 129 8.26 -15.96 -11.54
C GLU A 129 7.13 -16.87 -12.06
N VAL A 130 7.10 -18.12 -11.59
CA VAL A 130 6.00 -19.05 -11.94
C VAL A 130 4.66 -18.44 -11.53
N GLY A 131 4.54 -17.88 -10.30
CA GLY A 131 3.31 -17.24 -9.85
C GLY A 131 2.88 -16.07 -10.75
N LEU A 132 3.82 -15.22 -11.15
CA LEU A 132 3.53 -14.08 -12.03
C LEU A 132 3.07 -14.51 -13.43
N ASN A 133 3.60 -15.58 -13.94
CA ASN A 133 3.20 -16.14 -15.25
C ASN A 133 1.80 -16.79 -15.25
N HIS A 134 1.21 -17.02 -14.05
CA HIS A 134 -0.11 -17.63 -13.89
C HIS A 134 -1.19 -16.64 -13.39
N ILE A 135 -0.93 -15.32 -13.45
CA ILE A 135 -1.91 -14.29 -13.00
C ILE A 135 -3.26 -14.45 -13.70
N GLU A 136 -3.28 -14.72 -15.02
CA GLU A 136 -4.52 -14.88 -15.78
C GLU A 136 -5.34 -16.10 -15.32
N GLU A 137 -4.69 -17.19 -15.00
CA GLU A 137 -5.32 -18.39 -14.45
C GLU A 137 -5.91 -18.11 -13.06
N ILE A 138 -5.14 -17.42 -12.20
CA ILE A 138 -5.57 -17.02 -10.86
C ILE A 138 -6.81 -16.14 -10.94
N VAL A 139 -6.77 -15.11 -11.77
CA VAL A 139 -7.91 -14.17 -11.95
C VAL A 139 -9.16 -14.90 -12.44
N SER A 140 -8.98 -15.84 -13.38
CA SER A 140 -10.10 -16.60 -13.95
C SER A 140 -10.73 -17.58 -12.96
N SER A 141 -9.94 -18.10 -12.02
CA SER A 141 -10.40 -19.09 -11.02
C SER A 141 -10.91 -18.47 -9.71
N HIS A 142 -10.67 -17.17 -9.49
CA HIS A 142 -11.05 -16.48 -8.26
C HIS A 142 -11.89 -15.23 -8.59
N PRO A 143 -13.21 -15.38 -8.80
CA PRO A 143 -14.09 -14.26 -9.05
C PRO A 143 -14.07 -13.28 -7.85
N PHE A 144 -13.96 -11.99 -8.13
CA PHE A 144 -13.92 -10.94 -7.12
C PHE A 144 -14.72 -9.72 -7.61
N ASP A 145 -15.90 -9.53 -7.04
CA ASP A 145 -16.88 -8.55 -7.53
C ASP A 145 -16.59 -7.10 -7.06
N LEU A 146 -15.62 -6.93 -6.17
CA LEU A 146 -15.33 -5.62 -5.58
C LEU A 146 -14.41 -4.77 -6.47
N TYR A 147 -13.53 -5.41 -7.23
CA TYR A 147 -12.55 -4.75 -8.09
C TYR A 147 -12.10 -5.66 -9.24
N ASP A 148 -11.63 -5.09 -10.33
CA ASP A 148 -11.02 -5.82 -11.43
C ASP A 148 -9.64 -6.36 -10.99
N LEU A 149 -9.57 -7.66 -10.64
CA LEU A 149 -8.33 -8.30 -10.18
C LEU A 149 -7.25 -8.31 -11.25
N ARG A 150 -7.62 -8.46 -12.55
CA ARG A 150 -6.63 -8.40 -13.63
C ARG A 150 -5.94 -7.03 -13.62
N LYS A 151 -6.72 -5.96 -13.63
CA LYS A 151 -6.22 -4.59 -13.55
C LYS A 151 -5.36 -4.40 -12.28
N TYR A 152 -5.82 -4.91 -11.15
CA TYR A 152 -5.10 -4.81 -9.90
C TYR A 152 -3.73 -5.48 -9.96
N TYR A 153 -3.67 -6.74 -10.38
CA TYR A 153 -2.43 -7.52 -10.41
C TYR A 153 -1.47 -7.11 -11.53
N THR A 154 -1.96 -6.53 -12.65
CA THR A 154 -1.11 -6.26 -13.82
C THR A 154 -0.75 -4.79 -14.00
N LEU A 155 -1.57 -3.84 -13.46
CA LEU A 155 -1.36 -2.40 -13.63
C LEU A 155 -1.01 -1.69 -12.33
N HIS A 156 -1.68 -2.04 -11.21
CA HIS A 156 -1.45 -1.36 -9.95
C HIS A 156 -0.28 -1.95 -9.17
N LEU A 157 -0.16 -3.28 -9.14
CA LEU A 157 0.94 -3.93 -8.45
C LEU A 157 2.15 -4.14 -9.36
N ASN A 158 3.32 -3.92 -8.77
CA ASN A 158 4.63 -4.15 -9.36
C ASN A 158 5.42 -5.08 -8.46
N TYR A 159 5.85 -6.22 -9.00
CA TYR A 159 6.42 -7.30 -8.20
C TYR A 159 7.94 -7.36 -8.25
N ARG A 160 8.58 -6.82 -9.28
CA ARG A 160 10.04 -6.84 -9.39
C ARG A 160 10.66 -5.71 -8.60
N LEU A 161 11.62 -6.03 -7.75
CA LEU A 161 12.42 -5.08 -6.98
C LEU A 161 13.61 -4.62 -7.82
N ASP A 162 13.35 -3.81 -8.83
CA ASP A 162 14.34 -3.21 -9.70
C ASP A 162 15.14 -2.08 -9.01
N GLU A 163 16.16 -1.57 -9.67
CA GLU A 163 17.03 -0.54 -9.12
C GLU A 163 16.28 0.75 -8.76
N LYS A 164 15.26 1.12 -9.54
CA LYS A 164 14.45 2.31 -9.25
C LYS A 164 13.63 2.14 -7.96
N LYS A 165 13.08 0.94 -7.73
CA LYS A 165 12.37 0.61 -6.48
C LYS A 165 13.33 0.48 -5.29
N LYS A 166 14.54 -0.03 -5.48
CA LYS A 166 15.57 -0.04 -4.43
C LYS A 166 15.95 1.39 -4.02
N GLN A 167 16.15 2.29 -4.99
CA GLN A 167 16.38 3.71 -4.70
C GLN A 167 15.21 4.34 -3.93
N ALA A 168 13.98 4.09 -4.38
CA ALA A 168 12.78 4.59 -3.73
C ALA A 168 12.64 4.07 -2.29
N LEU A 169 12.90 2.78 -2.08
CA LEU A 169 12.90 2.14 -0.76
C LEU A 169 13.94 2.78 0.16
N ASN A 170 15.18 2.94 -0.30
CA ASN A 170 16.23 3.58 0.48
C ASN A 170 15.89 5.04 0.80
N TYR A 171 15.32 5.76 -0.15
CA TYR A 171 14.85 7.12 0.10
C TYR A 171 13.77 7.15 1.18
N PHE A 172 12.73 6.30 1.07
CA PHE A 172 11.68 6.23 2.09
C PHE A 172 12.22 5.87 3.48
N LEU A 173 13.13 4.89 3.57
CA LEU A 173 13.76 4.51 4.84
C LEU A 173 14.58 5.67 5.45
N SER A 174 15.26 6.47 4.63
CA SER A 174 16.00 7.64 5.11
C SER A 174 15.10 8.72 5.71
N LEU A 175 13.83 8.81 5.28
CA LEU A 175 12.86 9.76 5.82
C LEU A 175 12.35 9.35 7.22
N GLN A 176 12.51 8.09 7.59
CA GLN A 176 12.04 7.57 8.88
C GLN A 176 13.08 7.72 10.02
N ASN A 177 14.28 8.25 9.75
CA ASN A 177 15.38 8.32 10.71
C ASN A 177 15.72 6.95 11.33
N LEU A 178 15.57 5.86 10.55
CA LEU A 178 15.84 4.46 10.93
C LEU A 178 17.26 4.07 10.56
#